data_7a498de90d660e92dec17718e3868bf0
#
_entry.id   7a498de90d660e92dec17718e3868bf0
#
_cell.length_a   1.000
_cell.length_b   1.000
_cell.length_c   1.000
_cell.angle_alpha   90.00
_cell.angle_beta   90.00
_cell.angle_gamma   90.00
#
_symmetry.space_group_name_H-M   'P 1'
#
loop_
_entity.id
_entity.type
_entity.pdbx_description
1 polymer ?
#
loop_
_entity_poly.entity_id
_entity_poly.type
_entity_poly.pdbx_seq_one_letter_code
_entity_poly.pdbx_strand_id
1 'polypeptide(L)'
;MRFDGPVDDTVSPDRGPTPVAPATGAEPAVRARRSWPVALLVAMRPRQWLKNLLVYAAPLAAAELTHRDVLVDTTIAFLCFCAAASATYLINDVRDRAADRIHPRKRFRPIAAGELSPRAAVVAAVVLVVLSIAGAWLSTYLAFVVTLLCYLLMTAAYSLGLKNEPVIELAILAGGFVLRAIAGGTATGIPLSPWFLTVAAFGSLFVAAGKRYSEFVTLGPEEREARPGLRHYSSTYLRFVWTVSAAVLLTAYCLWAFAIASQARHSIPFAELSVVPFVLAVLRLGLDIDHGDVGEPEDVALRDRVLQVLALLWVVTFALGAAGV
;
A
#
# COMPACT_ATOMS: atom_id res chain seq x y z
N MET A 1 -8.73 -8.97 -80.16
CA MET A 1 -10.07 -8.36 -80.17
C MET A 1 -10.06 -7.14 -79.28
N ARG A 2 -10.11 -5.94 -79.95
CA ARG A 2 -10.12 -4.63 -79.31
C ARG A 2 -11.59 -4.32 -79.02
N PHE A 3 -11.86 -3.78 -77.77
CA PHE A 3 -13.12 -3.07 -77.52
C PHE A 3 -12.72 -1.74 -76.81
N ASP A 4 -12.84 -0.68 -77.56
CA ASP A 4 -12.82 0.69 -77.09
C ASP A 4 -14.22 1.02 -76.55
N GLY A 5 -14.28 1.58 -75.30
CA GLY A 5 -15.47 2.16 -74.70
C GLY A 5 -15.14 3.56 -74.19
N PRO A 6 -16.08 4.52 -74.27
CA PRO A 6 -15.74 5.94 -74.15
C PRO A 6 -15.44 6.40 -72.70
N VAL A 7 -14.51 7.30 -72.63
CA VAL A 7 -14.14 8.05 -71.42
C VAL A 7 -15.20 9.08 -71.13
N ASP A 8 -15.80 9.04 -69.92
CA ASP A 8 -16.72 10.05 -69.42
C ASP A 8 -15.96 11.02 -68.52
N ASP A 9 -15.60 12.18 -69.10
CA ASP A 9 -15.00 13.31 -68.42
C ASP A 9 -16.05 14.17 -67.73
N THR A 10 -16.45 13.78 -66.48
CA THR A 10 -17.14 14.73 -65.57
C THR A 10 -16.24 15.08 -64.40
N VAL A 11 -15.38 16.07 -64.59
CA VAL A 11 -14.61 16.73 -63.55
C VAL A 11 -15.59 17.49 -62.63
N SER A 12 -15.84 17.01 -61.44
CA SER A 12 -16.50 17.76 -60.38
C SER A 12 -15.54 18.79 -59.79
N PRO A 13 -15.96 20.05 -59.55
CA PRO A 13 -15.09 21.07 -59.00
C PRO A 13 -14.68 20.75 -57.56
N ASP A 14 -13.37 20.82 -57.35
CA ASP A 14 -12.64 20.77 -56.13
C ASP A 14 -13.33 21.62 -55.01
N ARG A 15 -13.93 20.98 -54.03
CA ARG A 15 -14.31 21.61 -52.77
C ARG A 15 -13.07 21.67 -51.89
N GLY A 16 -12.42 22.82 -51.90
CA GLY A 16 -11.32 23.12 -51.00
C GLY A 16 -11.64 22.77 -49.53
N PRO A 17 -10.62 22.49 -48.71
CA PRO A 17 -10.82 22.03 -47.34
C PRO A 17 -11.62 23.08 -46.55
N THR A 18 -12.74 22.64 -46.01
CA THR A 18 -13.56 23.43 -45.07
C THR A 18 -12.67 23.82 -43.88
N PRO A 19 -12.61 25.12 -43.49
CA PRO A 19 -11.85 25.53 -42.32
C PRO A 19 -12.40 24.79 -41.08
N VAL A 20 -11.59 23.92 -40.48
CA VAL A 20 -11.88 23.34 -39.18
C VAL A 20 -11.90 24.50 -38.18
N ALA A 21 -13.06 24.82 -37.64
CA ALA A 21 -13.20 25.81 -36.59
C ALA A 21 -12.26 25.41 -35.45
N PRO A 22 -11.47 26.33 -34.85
CA PRO A 22 -10.64 26.02 -33.71
C PRO A 22 -11.53 25.46 -32.62
N ALA A 23 -11.19 24.25 -32.14
CA ALA A 23 -11.84 23.67 -30.99
C ALA A 23 -11.86 24.71 -29.88
N THR A 24 -13.03 25.21 -29.53
CA THR A 24 -13.26 26.11 -28.40
C THR A 24 -12.61 25.46 -27.20
N GLY A 25 -11.49 26.03 -26.76
CA GLY A 25 -10.75 25.63 -25.59
C GLY A 25 -11.73 25.60 -24.42
N ALA A 26 -12.12 24.43 -23.99
CA ALA A 26 -12.76 24.26 -22.71
C ALA A 26 -11.74 24.77 -21.68
N GLU A 27 -11.96 25.96 -21.11
CA GLU A 27 -11.20 26.45 -19.97
C GLU A 27 -11.19 25.32 -18.92
N PRO A 28 -10.01 24.97 -18.37
CA PRO A 28 -9.93 23.96 -17.34
C PRO A 28 -10.84 24.43 -16.20
N ALA A 29 -11.90 23.68 -15.93
CA ALA A 29 -12.86 23.97 -14.88
C ALA A 29 -12.08 24.32 -13.61
N VAL A 30 -12.19 25.58 -13.15
CA VAL A 30 -11.54 26.09 -11.94
C VAL A 30 -12.11 25.26 -10.79
N ARG A 31 -11.36 24.27 -10.34
CA ARG A 31 -11.75 23.45 -9.18
C ARG A 31 -11.89 24.40 -7.98
N ALA A 32 -13.06 24.40 -7.37
CA ALA A 32 -13.28 25.15 -6.13
C ALA A 32 -12.20 24.75 -5.09
N ARG A 33 -11.53 25.79 -4.52
CA ARG A 33 -10.52 25.57 -3.48
C ARG A 33 -11.17 24.89 -2.27
N ARG A 34 -10.52 23.83 -1.76
CA ARG A 34 -10.97 23.16 -0.55
C ARG A 34 -10.81 24.11 0.65
N SER A 35 -11.72 24.01 1.63
CA SER A 35 -11.51 24.68 2.91
C SER A 35 -10.26 24.10 3.61
N TRP A 36 -9.62 24.90 4.47
CA TRP A 36 -8.38 24.52 5.14
C TRP A 36 -8.47 23.17 5.89
N PRO A 37 -9.53 22.84 6.68
CA PRO A 37 -9.62 21.55 7.34
C PRO A 37 -9.71 20.38 6.37
N VAL A 38 -10.45 20.54 5.27
CA VAL A 38 -10.57 19.53 4.22
C VAL A 38 -9.23 19.34 3.49
N ALA A 39 -8.52 20.43 3.20
CA ALA A 39 -7.20 20.35 2.58
C ALA A 39 -6.19 19.61 3.46
N LEU A 40 -6.21 19.88 4.79
CA LEU A 40 -5.38 19.17 5.76
C LEU A 40 -5.72 17.68 5.80
N LEU A 41 -7.00 17.32 5.93
CA LEU A 41 -7.44 15.92 5.96
C LEU A 41 -7.04 15.17 4.68
N VAL A 42 -7.20 15.79 3.51
CA VAL A 42 -6.77 15.19 2.23
C VAL A 42 -5.25 14.99 2.20
N ALA A 43 -4.47 15.94 2.72
CA ALA A 43 -3.01 15.85 2.78
C ALA A 43 -2.52 14.75 3.76
N MET A 44 -3.28 14.47 4.83
CA MET A 44 -3.05 13.36 5.77
C MET A 44 -3.28 11.97 5.14
N ARG A 45 -3.93 11.89 3.98
CA ARG A 45 -4.20 10.67 3.21
C ARG A 45 -4.92 9.55 3.97
N PRO A 46 -6.18 9.72 4.42
CA PRO A 46 -6.91 8.71 5.20
C PRO A 46 -7.02 7.35 4.52
N ARG A 47 -7.06 7.28 3.17
CA ARG A 47 -7.06 6.01 2.43
C ARG A 47 -5.82 5.15 2.73
N GLN A 48 -4.69 5.77 3.04
CA GLN A 48 -3.46 5.07 3.40
C GLN A 48 -3.49 4.50 4.83
N TRP A 49 -4.46 4.92 5.65
CA TRP A 49 -4.64 4.36 7.00
C TRP A 49 -5.07 2.89 6.98
N LEU A 50 -5.65 2.41 5.87
CA LEU A 50 -5.94 0.99 5.69
C LEU A 50 -4.72 0.09 5.92
N LYS A 51 -3.52 0.56 5.56
CA LYS A 51 -2.26 -0.16 5.83
C LYS A 51 -1.99 -0.35 7.32
N ASN A 52 -2.48 0.55 8.16
CA ASN A 52 -2.29 0.49 9.60
C ASN A 52 -3.22 -0.55 10.27
N LEU A 53 -4.23 -1.10 9.54
CA LEU A 53 -5.02 -2.24 10.04
C LEU A 53 -4.15 -3.47 10.34
N LEU A 54 -2.94 -3.54 9.78
CA LEU A 54 -1.96 -4.58 10.16
C LEU A 54 -1.58 -4.56 11.64
N VAL A 55 -1.81 -3.47 12.36
CA VAL A 55 -1.66 -3.41 13.82
C VAL A 55 -2.58 -4.42 14.52
N TYR A 56 -3.74 -4.72 13.94
CA TYR A 56 -4.66 -5.73 14.49
C TYR A 56 -4.23 -7.17 14.21
N ALA A 57 -3.22 -7.40 13.34
CA ALA A 57 -2.84 -8.74 12.90
C ALA A 57 -2.33 -9.63 14.04
N ALA A 58 -1.49 -9.11 14.95
CA ALA A 58 -0.93 -9.88 16.06
C ALA A 58 -2.00 -10.24 17.12
N PRO A 59 -2.85 -9.30 17.61
CA PRO A 59 -3.96 -9.62 18.49
C PRO A 59 -5.00 -10.56 17.86
N LEU A 60 -5.25 -10.44 16.54
CA LEU A 60 -6.12 -11.36 15.81
C LEU A 60 -5.52 -12.78 15.79
N ALA A 61 -4.22 -12.88 15.51
CA ALA A 61 -3.51 -14.15 15.45
C ALA A 61 -3.42 -14.85 16.81
N ALA A 62 -3.48 -14.10 17.91
CA ALA A 62 -3.55 -14.61 19.27
C ALA A 62 -4.99 -14.89 19.75
N ALA A 63 -6.01 -14.61 18.93
CA ALA A 63 -7.44 -14.68 19.28
C ALA A 63 -7.84 -13.78 20.48
N GLU A 64 -7.08 -12.70 20.72
CA GLU A 64 -7.25 -11.81 21.88
C GLU A 64 -8.08 -10.57 21.61
N LEU A 65 -8.53 -10.33 20.36
CA LEU A 65 -9.29 -9.13 19.98
C LEU A 65 -10.67 -9.00 20.65
N THR A 66 -11.19 -10.08 21.24
CA THR A 66 -12.44 -10.07 21.99
C THR A 66 -12.29 -9.46 23.38
N HIS A 67 -11.05 -9.40 23.91
CA HIS A 67 -10.75 -8.76 25.18
C HIS A 67 -10.72 -7.25 25.02
N ARG A 68 -11.53 -6.55 25.85
CA ARG A 68 -11.72 -5.09 25.74
C ARG A 68 -10.40 -4.33 25.82
N ASP A 69 -9.55 -4.70 26.77
CA ASP A 69 -8.27 -3.99 27.00
C ASP A 69 -7.34 -4.14 25.80
N VAL A 70 -7.23 -5.35 25.24
CA VAL A 70 -6.45 -5.61 24.01
C VAL A 70 -7.00 -4.82 22.82
N LEU A 71 -8.33 -4.76 22.66
CA LEU A 71 -8.95 -4.00 21.59
C LEU A 71 -8.68 -2.49 21.73
N VAL A 72 -8.74 -1.96 22.96
CA VAL A 72 -8.46 -0.54 23.24
C VAL A 72 -7.00 -0.21 22.94
N ASP A 73 -6.04 -1.00 23.45
CA ASP A 73 -4.62 -0.78 23.26
C ASP A 73 -4.23 -0.90 21.77
N THR A 74 -4.79 -1.90 21.06
CA THR A 74 -4.61 -2.04 19.61
C THR A 74 -5.16 -0.84 18.86
N THR A 75 -6.31 -0.30 19.26
CA THR A 75 -6.91 0.87 18.61
C THR A 75 -6.08 2.11 18.87
N ILE A 76 -5.55 2.31 20.08
CA ILE A 76 -4.61 3.40 20.37
C ILE A 76 -3.37 3.27 19.47
N ALA A 77 -2.79 2.07 19.35
CA ALA A 77 -1.64 1.83 18.49
C ALA A 77 -1.97 2.13 17.01
N PHE A 78 -3.13 1.71 16.52
CA PHE A 78 -3.60 2.06 15.18
C PHE A 78 -3.67 3.58 14.96
N LEU A 79 -4.25 4.34 15.90
CA LEU A 79 -4.36 5.79 15.80
C LEU A 79 -2.99 6.47 15.86
N CYS A 80 -2.06 5.97 16.70
CA CYS A 80 -0.66 6.44 16.73
C CYS A 80 0.03 6.24 15.38
N PHE A 81 -0.12 5.06 14.74
CA PHE A 81 0.42 4.82 13.41
C PHE A 81 -0.26 5.66 12.31
N CYS A 82 -1.55 5.95 12.43
CA CYS A 82 -2.25 6.87 11.51
C CYS A 82 -1.68 8.28 11.62
N ALA A 83 -1.44 8.78 12.83
CA ALA A 83 -0.84 10.08 13.07
C ALA A 83 0.61 10.14 12.54
N ALA A 84 1.44 9.15 12.88
CA ALA A 84 2.83 9.04 12.43
C ALA A 84 2.95 8.99 10.89
N ALA A 85 2.13 8.16 10.24
CA ALA A 85 2.11 8.05 8.78
C ALA A 85 1.66 9.37 8.13
N SER A 86 0.61 10.01 8.67
CA SER A 86 0.12 11.30 8.17
C SER A 86 1.17 12.39 8.28
N ALA A 87 1.89 12.46 9.40
CA ALA A 87 3.01 13.39 9.59
C ALA A 87 4.09 13.18 8.51
N THR A 88 4.45 11.93 8.24
CA THR A 88 5.43 11.59 7.19
C THR A 88 4.95 12.07 5.81
N TYR A 89 3.67 11.87 5.46
CA TYR A 89 3.12 12.35 4.18
C TYR A 89 3.14 13.87 4.08
N LEU A 90 2.78 14.59 5.13
CA LEU A 90 2.82 16.06 5.16
C LEU A 90 4.25 16.59 4.92
N ILE A 91 5.25 16.03 5.59
CA ILE A 91 6.66 16.42 5.40
C ILE A 91 7.14 16.10 3.99
N ASN A 92 6.80 14.92 3.45
CA ASN A 92 7.16 14.54 2.10
C ASN A 92 6.53 15.48 1.05
N ASP A 93 5.24 15.80 1.18
CA ASP A 93 4.55 16.70 0.26
C ASP A 93 5.10 18.15 0.35
N VAL A 94 5.60 18.59 1.51
CA VAL A 94 6.30 19.88 1.65
C VAL A 94 7.64 19.87 0.91
N ARG A 95 8.44 18.79 1.06
CA ARG A 95 9.74 18.64 0.40
C ARG A 95 9.61 18.53 -1.11
N ASP A 96 8.64 17.76 -1.58
CA ASP A 96 8.43 17.49 -2.99
C ASP A 96 7.58 18.57 -3.69
N ARG A 97 7.18 19.64 -2.98
CA ARG A 97 6.24 20.68 -3.46
C ARG A 97 6.60 21.22 -4.84
N ALA A 98 7.88 21.53 -5.09
CA ALA A 98 8.32 22.12 -6.37
C ALA A 98 8.14 21.10 -7.52
N ALA A 99 8.54 19.85 -7.32
CA ALA A 99 8.38 18.77 -8.28
C ALA A 99 6.90 18.39 -8.48
N ASP A 100 6.12 18.38 -7.39
CA ASP A 100 4.68 18.05 -7.46
C ASP A 100 3.89 19.10 -8.29
N ARG A 101 4.28 20.37 -8.29
CA ARG A 101 3.61 21.44 -9.06
C ARG A 101 3.66 21.23 -10.58
N ILE A 102 4.73 20.66 -11.09
CA ILE A 102 4.90 20.40 -12.53
C ILE A 102 4.39 19.01 -12.94
N HIS A 103 4.10 18.14 -11.96
CA HIS A 103 3.66 16.78 -12.23
C HIS A 103 2.17 16.72 -12.65
N PRO A 104 1.76 16.01 -13.72
CA PRO A 104 0.37 16.01 -14.23
C PRO A 104 -0.71 15.70 -13.20
N ARG A 105 -0.47 14.75 -12.30
CA ARG A 105 -1.43 14.32 -11.26
C ARG A 105 -1.15 14.93 -9.89
N LYS A 106 0.13 15.02 -9.47
CA LYS A 106 0.50 15.45 -8.12
C LYS A 106 0.32 16.96 -7.90
N ARG A 107 0.24 17.78 -8.96
CA ARG A 107 -0.05 19.22 -8.87
C ARG A 107 -1.36 19.53 -8.13
N PHE A 108 -2.28 18.56 -8.02
CA PHE A 108 -3.55 18.70 -7.32
C PHE A 108 -3.48 18.33 -5.82
N ARG A 109 -2.29 17.96 -5.30
CA ARG A 109 -2.09 17.78 -3.87
C ARG A 109 -2.25 19.11 -3.15
N PRO A 110 -2.87 19.16 -1.95
CA PRO A 110 -3.22 20.43 -1.27
C PRO A 110 -2.04 21.39 -1.10
N ILE A 111 -0.84 20.88 -0.79
CA ILE A 111 0.36 21.71 -0.59
C ILE A 111 0.92 22.23 -1.92
N ALA A 112 0.94 21.39 -2.95
CA ALA A 112 1.38 21.78 -4.29
C ALA A 112 0.42 22.80 -4.93
N ALA A 113 -0.91 22.58 -4.76
CA ALA A 113 -1.97 23.46 -5.24
C ALA A 113 -2.07 24.79 -4.46
N GLY A 114 -1.38 24.92 -3.32
CA GLY A 114 -1.44 26.13 -2.48
C GLY A 114 -2.71 26.23 -1.62
N GLU A 115 -3.47 25.15 -1.47
CA GLU A 115 -4.63 25.06 -0.57
C GLU A 115 -4.22 24.94 0.90
N LEU A 116 -3.05 24.33 1.17
CA LEU A 116 -2.42 24.20 2.47
C LEU A 116 -1.02 24.81 2.43
N SER A 117 -0.73 25.77 3.32
CA SER A 117 0.59 26.40 3.37
C SER A 117 1.64 25.41 3.88
N PRO A 118 2.90 25.44 3.39
CA PRO A 118 3.97 24.58 3.88
C PRO A 118 4.21 24.72 5.40
N ARG A 119 4.11 25.94 5.92
CA ARG A 119 4.26 26.18 7.37
C ARG A 119 3.18 25.46 8.17
N ALA A 120 1.90 25.59 7.77
CA ALA A 120 0.79 24.89 8.43
C ALA A 120 0.95 23.36 8.34
N ALA A 121 1.42 22.84 7.19
CA ALA A 121 1.68 21.42 7.02
C ALA A 121 2.79 20.91 7.96
N VAL A 122 3.88 21.66 8.11
CA VAL A 122 4.97 21.31 9.05
C VAL A 122 4.50 21.36 10.50
N VAL A 123 3.75 22.40 10.89
CA VAL A 123 3.19 22.49 12.25
C VAL A 123 2.25 21.31 12.52
N ALA A 124 1.36 20.99 11.59
CA ALA A 124 0.47 19.85 11.71
C ALA A 124 1.25 18.52 11.81
N ALA A 125 2.32 18.35 11.02
CA ALA A 125 3.18 17.16 11.09
C ALA A 125 3.84 17.02 12.46
N VAL A 126 4.40 18.11 13.00
CA VAL A 126 5.00 18.12 14.35
C VAL A 126 3.97 17.76 15.42
N VAL A 127 2.78 18.36 15.37
CA VAL A 127 1.69 18.04 16.30
C VAL A 127 1.32 16.56 16.21
N LEU A 128 1.19 16.00 15.00
CA LEU A 128 0.87 14.59 14.80
C LEU A 128 1.96 13.65 15.32
N VAL A 129 3.25 13.98 15.15
CA VAL A 129 4.36 13.20 15.72
C VAL A 129 4.30 13.25 17.25
N VAL A 130 4.11 14.43 17.84
CA VAL A 130 4.01 14.57 19.30
C VAL A 130 2.82 13.77 19.83
N LEU A 131 1.65 13.88 19.20
CA LEU A 131 0.46 13.13 19.60
C LEU A 131 0.66 11.60 19.45
N SER A 132 1.34 11.16 18.39
CA SER A 132 1.61 9.73 18.20
C SER A 132 2.56 9.19 19.28
N ILE A 133 3.62 9.92 19.62
CA ILE A 133 4.58 9.52 20.66
C ILE A 133 3.92 9.60 22.05
N ALA A 134 3.15 10.66 22.34
CA ALA A 134 2.43 10.79 23.57
C ALA A 134 1.39 9.68 23.76
N GLY A 135 0.62 9.35 22.71
CA GLY A 135 -0.30 8.22 22.71
C GLY A 135 0.39 6.88 22.96
N ALA A 136 1.56 6.67 22.33
CA ALA A 136 2.36 5.48 22.58
C ALA A 136 2.95 5.42 23.99
N TRP A 137 3.30 6.57 24.55
CA TRP A 137 3.80 6.65 25.94
C TRP A 137 2.73 6.39 26.98
N LEU A 138 1.47 6.68 26.67
CA LEU A 138 0.33 6.32 27.52
C LEU A 138 0.04 4.83 27.53
N SER A 139 0.56 4.07 26.55
CA SER A 139 0.51 2.60 26.58
C SER A 139 1.47 2.10 27.66
N THR A 140 1.12 0.98 28.30
CA THR A 140 1.89 0.40 29.39
C THR A 140 3.23 -0.21 28.94
N TYR A 141 3.44 -0.37 27.63
CA TYR A 141 4.57 -1.12 27.05
C TYR A 141 5.58 -0.24 26.33
N LEU A 142 6.76 -0.10 26.90
CA LEU A 142 7.90 0.62 26.27
C LEU A 142 8.26 0.04 24.88
N ALA A 143 8.05 -1.25 24.67
CA ALA A 143 8.29 -1.92 23.40
C ALA A 143 7.49 -1.30 22.25
N PHE A 144 6.27 -0.83 22.50
CA PHE A 144 5.46 -0.12 21.50
C PHE A 144 6.04 1.25 21.14
N VAL A 145 6.50 2.01 22.12
CA VAL A 145 7.19 3.30 21.89
C VAL A 145 8.41 3.09 21.01
N VAL A 146 9.23 2.09 21.30
CA VAL A 146 10.41 1.74 20.48
C VAL A 146 10.00 1.35 19.06
N THR A 147 8.97 0.52 18.90
CA THR A 147 8.45 0.13 17.58
C THR A 147 8.00 1.34 16.76
N LEU A 148 7.27 2.28 17.36
CA LEU A 148 6.82 3.50 16.70
C LEU A 148 7.99 4.42 16.33
N LEU A 149 8.98 4.57 17.22
CA LEU A 149 10.19 5.34 16.93
C LEU A 149 11.00 4.72 15.79
N CYS A 150 11.17 3.39 15.77
CA CYS A 150 11.81 2.68 14.65
C CYS A 150 11.07 2.97 13.33
N TYR A 151 9.73 2.95 13.33
CA TYR A 151 8.93 3.30 12.15
C TYR A 151 9.18 4.74 11.69
N LEU A 152 9.15 5.71 12.60
CA LEU A 152 9.40 7.12 12.28
C LEU A 152 10.82 7.34 11.74
N LEU A 153 11.83 6.76 12.37
CA LEU A 153 13.23 6.84 11.94
C LEU A 153 13.42 6.20 10.56
N MET A 154 12.86 5.00 10.35
CA MET A 154 12.96 4.29 9.08
C MET A 154 12.30 5.08 7.93
N THR A 155 11.11 5.65 8.16
CA THR A 155 10.41 6.46 7.14
C THR A 155 11.11 7.80 6.88
N ALA A 156 11.74 8.40 7.92
CA ALA A 156 12.59 9.57 7.76
C ALA A 156 13.85 9.25 6.93
N ALA A 157 14.54 8.17 7.23
CA ALA A 157 15.73 7.71 6.51
C ALA A 157 15.40 7.40 5.03
N TYR A 158 14.26 6.75 4.76
CA TYR A 158 13.73 6.55 3.42
C TYR A 158 13.57 7.88 2.68
N SER A 159 12.95 8.86 3.32
CA SER A 159 12.71 10.19 2.74
C SER A 159 14.01 10.96 2.54
N LEU A 160 15.03 10.75 3.38
CA LEU A 160 16.33 11.44 3.31
C LEU A 160 17.26 10.91 2.19
N GLY A 161 17.02 9.72 1.65
CA GLY A 161 17.83 9.23 0.53
C GLY A 161 17.86 7.72 0.34
N LEU A 162 17.53 6.92 1.36
CA LEU A 162 17.60 5.45 1.26
C LEU A 162 16.63 4.88 0.22
N LYS A 163 15.64 5.65 -0.23
CA LYS A 163 14.75 5.30 -1.36
C LYS A 163 15.48 5.13 -2.69
N ASN A 164 16.72 5.60 -2.80
CA ASN A 164 17.53 5.52 -4.02
C ASN A 164 18.44 4.28 -4.05
N GLU A 165 18.58 3.59 -2.92
CA GLU A 165 19.44 2.42 -2.78
C GLU A 165 18.62 1.14 -3.07
N PRO A 166 18.96 0.39 -4.14
CA PRO A 166 18.29 -0.88 -4.45
C PRO A 166 18.37 -1.84 -3.28
N VAL A 167 17.42 -2.75 -3.18
CA VAL A 167 17.27 -3.72 -2.08
C VAL A 167 16.95 -3.05 -0.74
N ILE A 168 17.69 -2.01 -0.32
CA ILE A 168 17.37 -1.26 0.90
C ILE A 168 15.99 -0.60 0.79
N GLU A 169 15.68 -0.04 -0.38
CA GLU A 169 14.36 0.53 -0.67
C GLU A 169 13.24 -0.51 -0.47
N LEU A 170 13.39 -1.72 -1.02
CA LEU A 170 12.43 -2.81 -0.84
C LEU A 170 12.33 -3.25 0.63
N ALA A 171 13.49 -3.37 1.31
CA ALA A 171 13.54 -3.74 2.71
C ALA A 171 12.83 -2.71 3.60
N ILE A 172 12.97 -1.40 3.33
CA ILE A 172 12.28 -0.33 4.06
C ILE A 172 10.78 -0.36 3.79
N LEU A 173 10.36 -0.56 2.53
CA LEU A 173 8.94 -0.67 2.21
C LEU A 173 8.29 -1.86 2.93
N ALA A 174 8.92 -3.03 2.87
CA ALA A 174 8.46 -4.22 3.59
C ALA A 174 8.53 -4.00 5.12
N GLY A 175 9.61 -3.42 5.62
CA GLY A 175 9.81 -3.10 7.04
C GLY A 175 8.71 -2.19 7.60
N GLY A 176 8.19 -1.26 6.79
CA GLY A 176 7.06 -0.42 7.17
C GLY A 176 5.78 -1.23 7.47
N PHE A 177 5.51 -2.28 6.72
CA PHE A 177 4.40 -3.19 6.98
C PHE A 177 4.69 -4.11 8.18
N VAL A 178 5.92 -4.64 8.27
CA VAL A 178 6.36 -5.50 9.39
C VAL A 178 6.26 -4.76 10.73
N LEU A 179 6.72 -3.52 10.81
CA LEU A 179 6.63 -2.72 12.03
C LEU A 179 5.19 -2.47 12.46
N ARG A 180 4.24 -2.34 11.52
CA ARG A 180 2.81 -2.28 11.84
C ARG A 180 2.29 -3.58 12.44
N ALA A 181 2.68 -4.72 11.87
CA ALA A 181 2.29 -6.03 12.39
C ALA A 181 2.89 -6.27 13.81
N ILE A 182 4.16 -5.90 14.01
CA ILE A 182 4.83 -5.97 15.32
C ILE A 182 4.17 -5.04 16.34
N ALA A 183 3.71 -3.85 15.91
CA ALA A 183 3.13 -2.85 16.78
C ALA A 183 1.90 -3.38 17.56
N GLY A 184 1.10 -4.23 16.94
CA GLY A 184 -0.03 -4.87 17.63
C GLY A 184 0.38 -5.70 18.83
N GLY A 185 1.40 -6.54 18.68
CA GLY A 185 1.90 -7.35 19.80
C GLY A 185 2.63 -6.52 20.84
N THR A 186 3.45 -5.53 20.41
CA THR A 186 4.19 -4.69 21.36
C THR A 186 3.30 -3.70 22.12
N ALA A 187 2.15 -3.30 21.56
CA ALA A 187 1.19 -2.43 22.24
C ALA A 187 0.33 -3.15 23.25
N THR A 188 0.14 -4.47 23.09
CA THR A 188 -0.75 -5.29 23.92
C THR A 188 0.00 -6.27 24.84
N GLY A 189 1.34 -6.32 24.72
CA GLY A 189 2.16 -7.30 25.46
C GLY A 189 2.03 -8.74 24.95
N ILE A 190 1.37 -8.96 23.81
CA ILE A 190 1.20 -10.29 23.22
C ILE A 190 2.53 -10.75 22.60
N PRO A 191 3.07 -11.93 22.98
CA PRO A 191 4.29 -12.45 22.41
C PRO A 191 4.10 -12.80 20.94
N LEU A 192 5.04 -12.36 20.09
CA LEU A 192 5.01 -12.61 18.64
C LEU A 192 5.70 -13.93 18.34
N SER A 193 4.97 -14.85 17.71
CA SER A 193 5.55 -16.14 17.30
C SER A 193 6.55 -15.96 16.14
N PRO A 194 7.59 -16.80 16.03
CA PRO A 194 8.49 -16.78 14.88
C PRO A 194 7.77 -16.97 13.54
N TRP A 195 6.72 -17.79 13.52
CA TRP A 195 5.90 -18.00 12.33
C TRP A 195 5.15 -16.75 11.91
N PHE A 196 4.51 -16.06 12.87
CA PHE A 196 3.86 -14.76 12.61
C PHE A 196 4.83 -13.75 12.01
N LEU A 197 6.03 -13.61 12.59
CA LEU A 197 7.05 -12.68 12.09
C LEU A 197 7.52 -13.06 10.69
N THR A 198 7.69 -14.36 10.41
CA THR A 198 8.10 -14.84 9.07
C THR A 198 7.01 -14.54 8.03
N VAL A 199 5.74 -14.86 8.34
CA VAL A 199 4.59 -14.57 7.47
C VAL A 199 4.46 -13.07 7.22
N ALA A 200 4.57 -12.24 8.28
CA ALA A 200 4.50 -10.79 8.16
C ALA A 200 5.67 -10.23 7.31
N ALA A 201 6.89 -10.72 7.51
CA ALA A 201 8.07 -10.24 6.78
C ALA A 201 8.00 -10.61 5.30
N PHE A 202 7.78 -11.86 4.98
CA PHE A 202 7.76 -12.31 3.58
C PHE A 202 6.47 -11.93 2.84
N GLY A 203 5.33 -11.83 3.54
CA GLY A 203 4.11 -11.24 2.98
C GLY A 203 4.29 -9.77 2.63
N SER A 204 4.95 -9.01 3.50
CA SER A 204 5.27 -7.60 3.25
C SER A 204 6.26 -7.43 2.09
N LEU A 205 7.27 -8.29 2.01
CA LEU A 205 8.25 -8.26 0.90
C LEU A 205 7.60 -8.69 -0.43
N PHE A 206 6.71 -9.68 -0.41
CA PHE A 206 5.93 -10.11 -1.57
C PHE A 206 5.13 -8.94 -2.15
N VAL A 207 4.39 -8.22 -1.31
CA VAL A 207 3.59 -7.05 -1.73
C VAL A 207 4.48 -5.90 -2.20
N ALA A 208 5.57 -5.60 -1.50
CA ALA A 208 6.49 -4.52 -1.86
C ALA A 208 7.19 -4.78 -3.20
N ALA A 209 7.74 -5.99 -3.40
CA ALA A 209 8.40 -6.39 -4.62
C ALA A 209 7.40 -6.54 -5.79
N GLY A 210 6.20 -7.07 -5.52
CA GLY A 210 5.12 -7.18 -6.48
C GLY A 210 4.67 -5.81 -7.00
N LYS A 211 4.51 -4.82 -6.11
CA LYS A 211 4.23 -3.43 -6.51
C LYS A 211 5.31 -2.88 -7.41
N ARG A 212 6.60 -3.08 -7.08
CA ARG A 212 7.71 -2.62 -7.92
C ARG A 212 7.76 -3.32 -9.27
N TYR A 213 7.46 -4.62 -9.30
CA TYR A 213 7.35 -5.37 -10.55
C TYR A 213 6.22 -4.82 -11.43
N SER A 214 5.03 -4.62 -10.86
CA SER A 214 3.88 -4.07 -11.56
C SER A 214 4.17 -2.66 -12.12
N GLU A 215 4.77 -1.78 -11.32
CA GLU A 215 5.24 -0.47 -11.79
C GLU A 215 6.27 -0.60 -12.93
N PHE A 216 7.19 -1.57 -12.83
CA PHE A 216 8.23 -1.79 -13.84
C PHE A 216 7.65 -2.23 -15.19
N VAL A 217 6.66 -3.13 -15.21
CA VAL A 217 6.10 -3.65 -16.46
C VAL A 217 5.11 -2.69 -17.12
N THR A 218 4.47 -1.81 -16.35
CA THR A 218 3.49 -0.84 -16.87
C THR A 218 4.09 0.46 -17.36
N LEU A 219 5.28 0.84 -16.85
CA LEU A 219 5.94 2.09 -17.25
C LEU A 219 6.81 1.90 -18.50
N GLY A 220 6.85 2.94 -19.35
CA GLY A 220 7.77 3.00 -20.48
C GLY A 220 9.25 3.14 -20.06
N PRO A 221 10.21 2.88 -20.97
CA PRO A 221 11.64 2.95 -20.64
C PRO A 221 12.07 4.30 -20.05
N GLU A 222 11.62 5.42 -20.63
CA GLU A 222 11.94 6.78 -20.17
C GLU A 222 11.37 7.08 -18.78
N GLU A 223 10.13 6.61 -18.49
CA GLU A 223 9.50 6.78 -17.20
C GLU A 223 10.17 5.97 -16.09
N ARG A 224 10.71 4.76 -16.44
CA ARG A 224 11.51 3.92 -15.51
C ARG A 224 12.80 4.62 -15.13
N GLU A 225 13.52 5.16 -16.14
CA GLU A 225 14.78 5.88 -15.93
C GLU A 225 14.59 7.13 -15.04
N ALA A 226 13.48 7.82 -15.22
CA ALA A 226 13.11 8.98 -14.41
C ALA A 226 12.77 8.65 -12.94
N ARG A 227 12.58 7.35 -12.60
CA ARG A 227 12.26 6.91 -11.23
C ARG A 227 13.48 6.28 -10.55
N PRO A 228 14.13 6.96 -9.60
CA PRO A 228 15.34 6.46 -8.92
C PRO A 228 15.18 5.05 -8.32
N GLY A 229 14.00 4.74 -7.76
CA GLY A 229 13.72 3.43 -7.17
C GLY A 229 13.49 2.29 -8.17
N LEU A 230 13.39 2.56 -9.49
CA LEU A 230 13.16 1.52 -10.51
C LEU A 230 14.35 1.32 -11.45
N ARG A 231 15.14 2.36 -11.70
CA ARG A 231 16.22 2.35 -12.70
C ARG A 231 17.28 1.26 -12.51
N HIS A 232 17.44 0.77 -11.27
CA HIS A 232 18.45 -0.23 -10.91
C HIS A 232 17.91 -1.67 -10.90
N TYR A 233 16.61 -1.85 -11.10
CA TYR A 233 15.99 -3.16 -11.12
C TYR A 233 15.78 -3.67 -12.56
N SER A 234 15.83 -5.00 -12.70
CA SER A 234 15.30 -5.70 -13.88
C SER A 234 13.98 -6.38 -13.53
N SER A 235 13.15 -6.63 -14.54
CA SER A 235 11.91 -7.41 -14.37
C SER A 235 12.20 -8.81 -13.81
N THR A 236 13.28 -9.44 -14.29
CA THR A 236 13.72 -10.77 -13.82
C THR A 236 14.09 -10.76 -12.34
N TYR A 237 14.83 -9.73 -11.87
CA TYR A 237 15.18 -9.62 -10.46
C TYR A 237 13.95 -9.38 -9.58
N LEU A 238 13.07 -8.47 -9.97
CA LEU A 238 11.85 -8.20 -9.21
C LEU A 238 10.92 -9.43 -9.18
N ARG A 239 10.82 -10.15 -10.30
CA ARG A 239 10.09 -11.44 -10.37
C ARG A 239 10.70 -12.47 -9.43
N PHE A 240 12.02 -12.61 -9.41
CA PHE A 240 12.72 -13.48 -8.47
C PHE A 240 12.37 -13.14 -7.02
N VAL A 241 12.46 -11.86 -6.63
CA VAL A 241 12.22 -11.44 -5.24
C VAL A 241 10.79 -11.73 -4.80
N TRP A 242 9.77 -11.34 -5.59
CA TRP A 242 8.39 -11.58 -5.17
C TRP A 242 8.00 -13.07 -5.22
N THR A 243 8.55 -13.85 -6.17
CA THR A 243 8.30 -15.31 -6.24
C THR A 243 8.90 -16.04 -5.05
N VAL A 244 10.16 -15.74 -4.70
CA VAL A 244 10.80 -16.31 -3.50
C VAL A 244 10.06 -15.90 -2.24
N SER A 245 9.63 -14.64 -2.15
CA SER A 245 8.86 -14.15 -1.00
C SER A 245 7.52 -14.88 -0.87
N ALA A 246 6.80 -15.12 -1.98
CA ALA A 246 5.58 -15.90 -2.00
C ALA A 246 5.81 -17.35 -1.55
N ALA A 247 6.87 -17.99 -2.03
CA ALA A 247 7.20 -19.38 -1.65
C ALA A 247 7.46 -19.50 -0.14
N VAL A 248 8.29 -18.61 0.42
CA VAL A 248 8.55 -18.62 1.87
C VAL A 248 7.30 -18.27 2.67
N LEU A 249 6.52 -17.27 2.22
CA LEU A 249 5.25 -16.90 2.84
C LEU A 249 4.29 -18.08 2.93
N LEU A 250 4.05 -18.77 1.83
CA LEU A 250 3.14 -19.92 1.76
C LEU A 250 3.63 -21.07 2.65
N THR A 251 4.92 -21.39 2.59
CA THR A 251 5.52 -22.45 3.41
C THR A 251 5.41 -22.12 4.91
N ALA A 252 5.79 -20.90 5.31
CA ALA A 252 5.72 -20.47 6.70
C ALA A 252 4.28 -20.46 7.22
N TYR A 253 3.32 -20.03 6.39
CA TYR A 253 1.92 -20.02 6.77
C TYR A 253 1.36 -21.45 6.96
N CYS A 254 1.67 -22.40 6.05
CA CYS A 254 1.26 -23.80 6.21
C CYS A 254 1.80 -24.41 7.51
N LEU A 255 3.11 -24.20 7.77
CA LEU A 255 3.74 -24.71 9.00
C LEU A 255 3.12 -24.07 10.25
N TRP A 256 2.77 -22.78 10.19
CA TRP A 256 2.08 -22.11 11.29
C TRP A 256 0.67 -22.65 11.52
N ALA A 257 -0.10 -22.82 10.46
CA ALA A 257 -1.45 -23.40 10.55
C ALA A 257 -1.43 -24.81 11.16
N PHE A 258 -0.49 -25.65 10.73
CA PHE A 258 -0.30 -27.00 11.31
C PHE A 258 0.16 -26.95 12.77
N ALA A 259 1.02 -25.99 13.14
CA ALA A 259 1.42 -25.81 14.53
C ALA A 259 0.26 -25.40 15.43
N ILE A 260 -0.65 -24.54 14.96
CA ILE A 260 -1.88 -24.16 15.67
C ILE A 260 -2.80 -25.39 15.79
N ALA A 261 -3.05 -26.11 14.69
CA ALA A 261 -3.91 -27.28 14.67
C ALA A 261 -3.44 -28.40 15.62
N SER A 262 -2.13 -28.61 15.76
CA SER A 262 -1.56 -29.57 16.65
C SER A 262 -1.84 -29.31 18.13
N GLN A 263 -2.19 -28.10 18.50
CA GLN A 263 -2.53 -27.67 19.86
C GLN A 263 -4.05 -27.64 20.10
N ALA A 264 -4.85 -27.64 19.01
CA ALA A 264 -6.31 -27.62 19.10
C ALA A 264 -6.85 -28.99 19.53
N ARG A 265 -7.91 -28.95 20.36
CA ARG A 265 -8.60 -30.18 20.87
C ARG A 265 -9.92 -30.45 20.14
N HIS A 266 -10.18 -29.76 19.04
CA HIS A 266 -11.47 -29.79 18.34
C HIS A 266 -11.46 -30.70 17.12
N SER A 267 -12.67 -31.16 16.73
CA SER A 267 -12.87 -32.07 15.61
C SER A 267 -12.76 -31.42 14.23
N ILE A 268 -12.92 -30.06 14.13
CA ILE A 268 -12.84 -29.35 12.87
C ILE A 268 -11.49 -28.65 12.76
N PRO A 269 -10.69 -28.95 11.74
CA PRO A 269 -9.34 -28.41 11.57
C PRO A 269 -9.37 -27.01 10.92
N PHE A 270 -9.98 -26.00 11.58
CA PHE A 270 -10.14 -24.67 11.01
C PHE A 270 -8.83 -23.99 10.63
N ALA A 271 -7.77 -24.18 11.42
CA ALA A 271 -6.45 -23.62 11.12
C ALA A 271 -5.89 -24.19 9.80
N GLU A 272 -6.01 -25.50 9.58
CA GLU A 272 -5.58 -26.16 8.34
C GLU A 272 -6.50 -25.77 7.16
N LEU A 273 -7.82 -25.69 7.39
CA LEU A 273 -8.77 -25.22 6.37
C LEU A 273 -8.47 -23.79 5.90
N SER A 274 -7.90 -22.96 6.77
CA SER A 274 -7.52 -21.58 6.42
C SER A 274 -6.39 -21.51 5.38
N VAL A 275 -5.63 -22.60 5.22
CA VAL A 275 -4.55 -22.68 4.21
C VAL A 275 -5.10 -22.52 2.79
N VAL A 276 -6.26 -23.12 2.50
CA VAL A 276 -6.84 -23.09 1.16
C VAL A 276 -7.17 -21.67 0.69
N PRO A 277 -8.01 -20.88 1.39
CA PRO A 277 -8.30 -19.52 0.96
C PRO A 277 -7.07 -18.61 1.00
N PHE A 278 -6.11 -18.83 1.91
CA PHE A 278 -4.85 -18.09 1.96
C PHE A 278 -4.01 -18.32 0.71
N VAL A 279 -3.77 -19.57 0.34
CA VAL A 279 -2.99 -19.93 -0.87
C VAL A 279 -3.65 -19.34 -2.11
N LEU A 280 -4.98 -19.50 -2.25
CA LEU A 280 -5.72 -18.95 -3.37
C LEU A 280 -5.65 -17.42 -3.42
N ALA A 281 -5.69 -16.74 -2.28
CA ALA A 281 -5.54 -15.28 -2.21
C ALA A 281 -4.14 -14.82 -2.65
N VAL A 282 -3.08 -15.52 -2.22
CA VAL A 282 -1.70 -15.22 -2.62
C VAL A 282 -1.50 -15.46 -4.13
N LEU A 283 -2.04 -16.57 -4.66
CA LEU A 283 -1.98 -16.87 -6.10
C LEU A 283 -2.77 -15.84 -6.92
N ARG A 284 -3.95 -15.43 -6.45
CA ARG A 284 -4.76 -14.40 -7.10
C ARG A 284 -4.04 -13.06 -7.15
N LEU A 285 -3.47 -12.63 -6.03
CA LEU A 285 -2.67 -11.39 -5.97
C LEU A 285 -1.41 -11.51 -6.84
N GLY A 286 -0.78 -12.68 -6.90
CA GLY A 286 0.34 -12.96 -7.80
C GLY A 286 -0.02 -12.79 -9.28
N LEU A 287 -1.23 -13.19 -9.69
CA LEU A 287 -1.74 -12.99 -11.03
C LEU A 287 -1.92 -11.50 -11.35
N ASP A 288 -2.51 -10.73 -10.43
CA ASP A 288 -2.68 -9.27 -10.59
C ASP A 288 -1.31 -8.55 -10.68
N ILE A 289 -0.32 -9.02 -9.90
CA ILE A 289 1.07 -8.53 -9.96
C ILE A 289 1.67 -8.79 -11.36
N ASP A 290 1.53 -10.01 -11.89
CA ASP A 290 2.12 -10.39 -13.19
C ASP A 290 1.49 -9.61 -14.35
N HIS A 291 0.19 -9.31 -14.28
CA HIS A 291 -0.52 -8.47 -15.24
C HIS A 291 -0.16 -6.97 -15.15
N GLY A 292 0.52 -6.54 -14.09
CA GLY A 292 0.84 -5.13 -13.87
C GLY A 292 -0.32 -4.31 -13.30
N ASP A 293 -1.36 -4.95 -12.79
CA ASP A 293 -2.57 -4.28 -12.30
C ASP A 293 -2.43 -3.76 -10.85
N VAL A 294 -1.31 -4.06 -10.19
CA VAL A 294 -1.05 -3.67 -8.79
C VAL A 294 -0.41 -2.29 -8.74
N GLY A 295 -1.22 -1.24 -8.73
CA GLY A 295 -0.77 0.12 -8.46
C GLY A 295 -0.48 0.34 -6.96
N GLU A 296 -1.53 0.56 -6.17
CA GLU A 296 -1.43 0.59 -4.71
C GLU A 296 -2.11 -0.68 -4.15
N PRO A 297 -1.49 -1.42 -3.22
CA PRO A 297 -2.03 -2.68 -2.69
C PRO A 297 -3.45 -2.55 -2.13
N GLU A 298 -3.77 -1.40 -1.53
CA GLU A 298 -5.11 -1.11 -1.03
C GLU A 298 -6.15 -0.96 -2.15
N ASP A 299 -5.76 -0.48 -3.33
CA ASP A 299 -6.68 -0.35 -4.46
C ASP A 299 -7.04 -1.72 -5.04
N VAL A 300 -6.09 -2.66 -5.09
CA VAL A 300 -6.34 -4.05 -5.50
C VAL A 300 -7.28 -4.73 -4.51
N ALA A 301 -6.98 -4.65 -3.22
CA ALA A 301 -7.81 -5.22 -2.17
C ALA A 301 -9.26 -4.69 -2.17
N LEU A 302 -9.47 -3.43 -2.60
CA LEU A 302 -10.80 -2.81 -2.65
C LEU A 302 -11.55 -3.08 -3.97
N ARG A 303 -10.87 -3.50 -5.05
CA ARG A 303 -11.47 -3.70 -6.38
C ARG A 303 -11.77 -5.16 -6.69
N ASP A 304 -10.90 -6.07 -6.28
CA ASP A 304 -11.04 -7.50 -6.57
C ASP A 304 -11.96 -8.18 -5.56
N ARG A 305 -13.22 -8.45 -5.97
CA ARG A 305 -14.21 -9.14 -5.15
C ARG A 305 -13.80 -10.57 -4.80
N VAL A 306 -13.08 -11.27 -5.70
CA VAL A 306 -12.62 -12.63 -5.43
C VAL A 306 -11.59 -12.61 -4.33
N LEU A 307 -10.63 -11.67 -4.40
CA LEU A 307 -9.63 -11.47 -3.35
C LEU A 307 -10.28 -11.12 -2.00
N GLN A 308 -11.32 -10.28 -1.99
CA GLN A 308 -12.08 -9.93 -0.79
C GLN A 308 -12.76 -11.14 -0.15
N VAL A 309 -13.41 -11.98 -0.97
CA VAL A 309 -14.06 -13.20 -0.48
C VAL A 309 -13.03 -14.18 0.08
N LEU A 310 -11.92 -14.40 -0.62
CA LEU A 310 -10.83 -15.27 -0.16
C LEU A 310 -10.20 -14.75 1.13
N ALA A 311 -9.96 -13.43 1.23
CA ALA A 311 -9.45 -12.81 2.45
C ALA A 311 -10.42 -12.96 3.63
N LEU A 312 -11.73 -12.78 3.39
CA LEU A 312 -12.74 -12.96 4.43
C LEU A 312 -12.80 -14.42 4.90
N LEU A 313 -12.83 -15.39 3.98
CA LEU A 313 -12.81 -16.82 4.30
C LEU A 313 -11.56 -17.19 5.08
N TRP A 314 -10.39 -16.66 4.65
CA TRP A 314 -9.15 -16.85 5.36
C TRP A 314 -9.20 -16.31 6.79
N VAL A 315 -9.60 -15.04 6.97
CA VAL A 315 -9.66 -14.41 8.30
C VAL A 315 -10.62 -15.17 9.22
N VAL A 316 -11.80 -15.57 8.73
CA VAL A 316 -12.79 -16.29 9.53
C VAL A 316 -12.26 -17.67 9.93
N THR A 317 -11.77 -18.48 8.99
CA THR A 317 -11.27 -19.82 9.29
C THR A 317 -10.03 -19.77 10.17
N PHE A 318 -9.11 -18.80 9.93
CA PHE A 318 -7.94 -18.62 10.77
C PHE A 318 -8.32 -18.19 12.20
N ALA A 319 -9.24 -17.23 12.37
CA ALA A 319 -9.68 -16.77 13.68
C ALA A 319 -10.36 -17.89 14.49
N LEU A 320 -11.20 -18.73 13.85
CA LEU A 320 -11.80 -19.89 14.48
C LEU A 320 -10.74 -20.91 14.92
N GLY A 321 -9.75 -21.18 14.05
CA GLY A 321 -8.64 -22.08 14.37
C GLY A 321 -7.76 -21.54 15.51
N ALA A 322 -7.45 -20.25 15.52
CA ALA A 322 -6.67 -19.60 16.58
C ALA A 322 -7.43 -19.53 17.91
N ALA A 323 -8.75 -19.36 17.88
CA ALA A 323 -9.61 -19.38 19.07
C ALA A 323 -9.81 -20.81 19.63
N GLY A 324 -9.38 -21.84 18.91
CA GLY A 324 -9.55 -23.24 19.34
C GLY A 324 -11.01 -23.70 19.34
N VAL A 325 -11.84 -23.17 18.39
CA VAL A 325 -13.27 -23.55 18.26
C VAL A 325 -13.44 -24.72 17.33
#